data_c9da7771c5164d43c322db736253eab6
#
_entry.id   c9da7771c5164d43c322db736253eab6
#
_cell.length_a   1.000
_cell.length_b   1.000
_cell.length_c   1.000
_cell.angle_alpha   90.00
_cell.angle_beta   90.00
_cell.angle_gamma   90.00
#
_symmetry.space_group_name_H-M   'P 1'
#
loop_
_entity.id
_entity.type
_entity.pdbx_description
1 polymer ?
#
loop_
_entity_poly.entity_id
_entity_poly.type
_entity_poly.pdbx_seq_one_letter_code
_entity_poly.pdbx_strand_id
1 'polypeptide(L)'
;MNSYIPYGAYWSTPYARWQGALAHLHSFGFAAHVAKTELAKRGIAPSSFDYGVLGNTVPQTNSFYGLPWITAMMGAPHVGGPTINQACATSARILSIADQDIRDGQASCALVLAADRTSNGPHLYYPDPDAPGGQGVHENWVTDNFKYDPYAHVSMVQTAENVAAKYQIGTQKQHEVVLRRYQQYDEARANDSAFHRRFMTLPFHVPDAKYRKTRSELAGDEGIFPTTAEGLAKLKPQVEGGTVTFGGQTHPADGNTAIVVTTQDKARELSHRPEIEIRIAGFGQARTEPAHMPYAPVPAAKRALEDAGVPMSDIAVVKSHNPFIVNDIVFAHETGFDVMKMNNYGCSLVWGHPQGPTGLRAIVEMIEELEMRGGGYGLFQGCAAGDSAMSVVVEVREAKRG
;
A
#
# COMPACT_ATOMS: atom_id res chain seq x y z
N MET A 1 -15.85 13.81 15.88
CA MET A 1 -16.66 13.01 14.94
C MET A 1 -15.79 11.86 14.45
N ASN A 2 -16.33 10.69 14.09
CA ASN A 2 -15.52 9.62 13.50
C ASN A 2 -15.62 9.68 11.97
N SER A 3 -14.62 9.15 11.27
CA SER A 3 -14.66 8.96 9.83
C SER A 3 -14.94 7.51 9.46
N TYR A 4 -15.52 7.31 8.29
CA TYR A 4 -16.01 6.02 7.81
C TYR A 4 -15.63 5.79 6.35
N ILE A 5 -15.55 4.54 5.97
CA ILE A 5 -15.34 4.09 4.59
C ILE A 5 -16.64 3.43 4.13
N PRO A 6 -17.30 3.91 3.06
CA PRO A 6 -18.48 3.22 2.52
C PRO A 6 -18.07 1.85 1.99
N TYR A 7 -18.77 0.79 2.37
CA TYR A 7 -18.45 -0.55 1.88
C TYR A 7 -18.57 -0.63 0.36
N GLY A 8 -17.50 -1.11 -0.29
CA GLY A 8 -17.39 -1.17 -1.75
C GLY A 8 -16.96 0.13 -2.43
N ALA A 9 -16.81 1.27 -1.70
CA ALA A 9 -16.33 2.53 -2.26
C ALA A 9 -14.79 2.62 -2.22
N TYR A 10 -14.15 1.58 -2.70
CA TYR A 10 -12.69 1.45 -2.81
C TYR A 10 -12.36 0.52 -3.98
N TRP A 11 -11.14 0.61 -4.47
CA TRP A 11 -10.63 -0.27 -5.53
C TRP A 11 -9.12 -0.31 -5.54
N SER A 12 -8.57 -1.36 -6.15
CA SER A 12 -7.18 -1.46 -6.57
C SER A 12 -7.12 -1.93 -8.02
N THR A 13 -6.16 -1.44 -8.78
CA THR A 13 -5.77 -2.13 -10.01
C THR A 13 -5.01 -3.41 -9.65
N PRO A 14 -4.94 -4.41 -10.53
CA PRO A 14 -3.83 -5.34 -10.49
C PRO A 14 -2.51 -4.56 -10.47
N TYR A 15 -1.53 -5.04 -9.72
CA TYR A 15 -0.20 -4.46 -9.78
C TYR A 15 0.61 -5.15 -10.87
N ALA A 16 1.23 -4.35 -11.72
CA ALA A 16 2.10 -4.86 -12.79
C ALA A 16 3.56 -4.82 -12.35
N ARG A 17 4.31 -5.84 -12.71
CA ARG A 17 5.75 -5.91 -12.42
C ARG A 17 6.52 -4.74 -13.04
N TRP A 18 7.72 -4.52 -12.55
CA TRP A 18 8.67 -3.61 -13.17
C TRP A 18 8.79 -3.85 -14.69
N GLN A 19 8.68 -2.78 -15.49
CA GLN A 19 8.68 -2.84 -16.96
C GLN A 19 7.58 -3.73 -17.57
N GLY A 20 6.50 -3.97 -16.81
CA GLY A 20 5.38 -4.80 -17.22
C GLY A 20 4.29 -4.03 -17.96
N ALA A 21 3.07 -4.56 -17.87
CA ALA A 21 1.92 -4.11 -18.65
C ALA A 21 1.56 -2.63 -18.44
N LEU A 22 1.83 -2.04 -17.28
CA LEU A 22 1.52 -0.64 -16.95
C LEU A 22 2.67 0.35 -17.19
N ALA A 23 3.87 -0.10 -17.57
CA ALA A 23 5.08 0.73 -17.64
C ALA A 23 5.00 1.91 -18.63
N HIS A 24 4.10 1.85 -19.62
CA HIS A 24 3.93 2.89 -20.64
C HIS A 24 2.94 3.99 -20.22
N LEU A 25 2.26 3.85 -19.08
CA LEU A 25 1.24 4.77 -18.62
C LEU A 25 1.82 5.84 -17.69
N HIS A 26 1.28 7.05 -17.77
CA HIS A 26 1.53 8.08 -16.76
C HIS A 26 0.70 7.77 -15.50
N SER A 27 1.32 7.74 -14.30
CA SER A 27 0.61 7.32 -13.07
C SER A 27 -0.67 8.12 -12.82
N PHE A 28 -0.64 9.44 -12.98
CA PHE A 28 -1.81 10.30 -12.72
C PHE A 28 -2.90 10.17 -13.78
N GLY A 29 -2.51 10.17 -15.07
CA GLY A 29 -3.46 9.95 -16.15
C GLY A 29 -4.15 8.58 -16.03
N PHE A 30 -3.38 7.57 -15.68
CA PHE A 30 -3.90 6.23 -15.45
C PHE A 30 -4.81 6.17 -14.21
N ALA A 31 -4.43 6.78 -13.10
CA ALA A 31 -5.26 6.85 -11.91
C ALA A 31 -6.59 7.58 -12.16
N ALA A 32 -6.57 8.69 -12.91
CA ALA A 32 -7.78 9.40 -13.29
C ALA A 32 -8.71 8.55 -14.18
N HIS A 33 -8.14 7.83 -15.15
CA HIS A 33 -8.89 6.91 -16.02
C HIS A 33 -9.55 5.78 -15.22
N VAL A 34 -8.81 5.16 -14.31
CA VAL A 34 -9.31 4.11 -13.42
C VAL A 34 -10.37 4.67 -12.48
N ALA A 35 -10.11 5.80 -11.81
CA ALA A 35 -11.06 6.43 -10.88
C ALA A 35 -12.39 6.75 -11.57
N LYS A 36 -12.35 7.33 -12.76
CA LYS A 36 -13.56 7.61 -13.55
C LYS A 36 -14.38 6.34 -13.84
N THR A 37 -13.70 5.27 -14.21
CA THR A 37 -14.35 3.98 -14.52
C THR A 37 -14.91 3.32 -13.27
N GLU A 38 -14.12 3.27 -12.21
CA GLU A 38 -14.49 2.59 -10.97
C GLU A 38 -15.58 3.34 -10.19
N LEU A 39 -15.58 4.66 -10.20
CA LEU A 39 -16.66 5.48 -9.63
C LEU A 39 -17.98 5.28 -10.37
N ALA A 40 -17.94 5.33 -11.71
CA ALA A 40 -19.14 5.07 -12.52
C ALA A 40 -19.72 3.67 -12.27
N LYS A 41 -18.87 2.65 -12.17
CA LYS A 41 -19.25 1.27 -11.87
C LYS A 41 -19.89 1.11 -10.49
N ARG A 42 -19.49 1.94 -9.53
CA ARG A 42 -20.00 1.95 -8.16
C ARG A 42 -21.18 2.91 -7.96
N GLY A 43 -21.60 3.61 -9.01
CA GLY A 43 -22.67 4.60 -8.92
C GLY A 43 -22.33 5.83 -8.08
N ILE A 44 -21.04 6.12 -7.87
CA ILE A 44 -20.58 7.27 -7.10
C ILE A 44 -20.31 8.43 -8.06
N ALA A 45 -21.06 9.51 -7.93
CA ALA A 45 -20.87 10.69 -8.76
C ALA A 45 -19.59 11.45 -8.35
N PRO A 46 -18.78 11.97 -9.31
CA PRO A 46 -17.63 12.80 -8.98
C PRO A 46 -17.98 14.06 -8.17
N SER A 47 -19.22 14.55 -8.27
CA SER A 47 -19.75 15.67 -7.47
C SER A 47 -19.99 15.32 -6.00
N SER A 48 -19.89 14.05 -5.60
CA SER A 48 -19.98 13.65 -4.20
C SER A 48 -18.79 14.06 -3.36
N PHE A 49 -17.66 14.33 -4.01
CA PHE A 49 -16.41 14.70 -3.33
C PHE A 49 -16.29 16.22 -3.16
N ASP A 50 -15.86 16.67 -2.01
CA ASP A 50 -15.49 18.05 -1.72
C ASP A 50 -13.98 18.19 -1.42
N TYR A 51 -13.28 17.07 -1.24
CA TYR A 51 -11.86 17.03 -0.90
C TYR A 51 -11.18 15.78 -1.48
N GLY A 52 -9.87 15.78 -1.52
CA GLY A 52 -9.09 14.59 -1.83
C GLY A 52 -7.65 14.67 -1.35
N VAL A 53 -7.01 13.53 -1.23
CA VAL A 53 -5.58 13.43 -0.85
C VAL A 53 -4.90 12.45 -1.79
N LEU A 54 -3.85 12.92 -2.47
CA LEU A 54 -3.05 12.09 -3.36
C LEU A 54 -1.78 11.60 -2.66
N GLY A 55 -1.52 10.30 -2.73
CA GLY A 55 -0.23 9.70 -2.43
C GLY A 55 0.58 9.46 -3.71
N ASN A 56 1.75 10.05 -3.80
CA ASN A 56 2.66 9.82 -4.91
C ASN A 56 4.11 9.90 -4.43
N THR A 57 4.88 8.86 -4.68
CA THR A 57 6.27 8.76 -4.22
C THR A 57 7.28 8.79 -5.37
N VAL A 58 6.83 8.51 -6.60
CA VAL A 58 7.67 8.46 -7.79
C VAL A 58 7.26 9.58 -8.74
N PRO A 59 7.98 10.71 -8.75
CA PRO A 59 7.63 11.84 -9.60
C PRO A 59 7.70 11.48 -11.08
N GLN A 60 6.85 12.12 -11.87
CA GLN A 60 6.78 11.99 -13.32
C GLN A 60 6.60 13.36 -13.98
N THR A 61 6.66 13.41 -15.29
CA THR A 61 6.39 14.63 -16.03
C THR A 61 5.03 15.22 -15.61
N ASN A 62 4.99 16.52 -15.30
CA ASN A 62 3.80 17.26 -14.85
C ASN A 62 3.22 16.82 -13.49
N SER A 63 3.87 15.93 -12.73
CA SER A 63 3.38 15.52 -11.40
C SER A 63 3.34 16.68 -10.38
N PHE A 64 3.96 17.81 -10.68
CA PHE A 64 3.88 19.03 -9.88
C PHE A 64 2.44 19.48 -9.61
N TYR A 65 1.52 19.29 -10.56
CA TYR A 65 0.12 19.71 -10.40
C TYR A 65 -0.69 18.83 -9.45
N GLY A 66 -0.22 17.63 -9.16
CA GLY A 66 -0.78 16.76 -8.12
C GLY A 66 -2.25 16.40 -8.26
N LEU A 67 -2.95 16.36 -7.14
CA LEU A 67 -4.35 15.94 -7.07
C LEU A 67 -5.31 16.74 -7.96
N PRO A 68 -5.29 18.09 -8.02
CA PRO A 68 -6.22 18.86 -8.86
C PRO A 68 -6.20 18.45 -10.33
N TRP A 69 -5.07 18.01 -10.85
CA TRP A 69 -5.00 17.50 -12.21
C TRP A 69 -5.73 16.17 -12.38
N ILE A 70 -5.58 15.24 -11.42
CA ILE A 70 -6.28 13.95 -11.45
C ILE A 70 -7.79 14.17 -11.32
N THR A 71 -8.23 14.98 -10.36
CA THR A 71 -9.64 15.24 -10.10
C THR A 71 -10.35 15.92 -11.27
N ALA A 72 -9.68 16.87 -11.93
CA ALA A 72 -10.19 17.48 -13.16
C ALA A 72 -10.36 16.44 -14.29
N MET A 73 -9.35 15.57 -14.51
CA MET A 73 -9.42 14.52 -15.54
C MET A 73 -10.52 13.48 -15.26
N MET A 74 -10.81 13.17 -14.00
CA MET A 74 -11.86 12.21 -13.65
C MET A 74 -13.28 12.83 -13.64
N GLY A 75 -13.42 14.14 -13.80
CA GLY A 75 -14.70 14.82 -13.86
C GLY A 75 -15.12 15.56 -12.58
N ALA A 76 -14.18 15.81 -11.68
CA ALA A 76 -14.38 16.57 -10.42
C ALA A 76 -13.44 17.79 -10.35
N PRO A 77 -13.53 18.77 -11.28
CA PRO A 77 -12.59 19.90 -11.34
C PRO A 77 -12.69 20.85 -10.13
N HIS A 78 -13.73 20.73 -9.32
CA HIS A 78 -13.95 21.49 -8.10
C HIS A 78 -13.21 20.90 -6.89
N VAL A 79 -12.69 19.66 -6.98
CA VAL A 79 -12.02 18.98 -5.87
C VAL A 79 -10.54 19.31 -5.88
N GLY A 80 -10.05 19.89 -4.79
CA GLY A 80 -8.65 20.14 -4.49
C GLY A 80 -8.14 19.27 -3.34
N GLY A 81 -6.86 19.44 -3.03
CA GLY A 81 -6.20 18.80 -1.90
C GLY A 81 -4.71 18.57 -2.13
N PRO A 82 -3.99 18.07 -1.13
CA PRO A 82 -2.55 17.92 -1.15
C PRO A 82 -2.08 16.67 -1.93
N THR A 83 -0.82 16.73 -2.36
CA THR A 83 -0.04 15.57 -2.79
C THR A 83 1.00 15.27 -1.73
N ILE A 84 1.03 14.04 -1.22
CA ILE A 84 1.82 13.61 -0.07
C ILE A 84 2.78 12.51 -0.48
N ASN A 85 4.00 12.60 0.05
CA ASN A 85 5.02 11.56 -0.01
C ASN A 85 5.53 11.27 1.41
N GLN A 86 5.39 10.04 1.84
CA GLN A 86 6.03 9.48 3.05
C GLN A 86 6.61 8.10 2.71
N ALA A 87 7.27 7.99 1.56
CA ALA A 87 7.80 6.74 1.03
C ALA A 87 6.74 5.59 1.13
N CYS A 88 7.12 4.42 1.61
CA CYS A 88 6.21 3.25 1.71
C CYS A 88 5.03 3.45 2.68
N ALA A 89 5.09 4.42 3.61
CA ALA A 89 3.99 4.73 4.54
C ALA A 89 2.97 5.74 3.97
N THR A 90 3.14 6.18 2.73
CA THR A 90 2.28 7.19 2.09
C THR A 90 0.80 6.85 2.17
N SER A 91 0.41 5.59 1.93
CA SER A 91 -0.98 5.14 2.05
C SER A 91 -1.62 5.46 3.40
N ALA A 92 -0.97 5.06 4.49
CA ALA A 92 -1.47 5.31 5.84
C ALA A 92 -1.50 6.80 6.16
N ARG A 93 -0.52 7.57 5.65
CA ARG A 93 -0.47 9.02 5.83
C ARG A 93 -1.63 9.73 5.14
N ILE A 94 -1.89 9.44 3.85
CA ILE A 94 -2.99 10.09 3.13
C ILE A 94 -4.35 9.72 3.72
N LEU A 95 -4.50 8.48 4.22
CA LEU A 95 -5.70 8.05 4.91
C LEU A 95 -5.88 8.82 6.24
N SER A 96 -4.79 9.04 7.01
CA SER A 96 -4.85 9.79 8.27
C SER A 96 -5.17 11.27 8.06
N ILE A 97 -4.72 11.88 6.96
CA ILE A 97 -5.06 13.27 6.62
C ILE A 97 -6.56 13.37 6.31
N ALA A 98 -7.08 12.51 5.45
CA ALA A 98 -8.50 12.49 5.13
C ALA A 98 -9.38 12.20 6.36
N ASP A 99 -8.97 11.25 7.22
CA ASP A 99 -9.65 11.00 8.51
C ASP A 99 -9.73 12.27 9.36
N GLN A 100 -8.62 12.98 9.52
CA GLN A 100 -8.54 14.18 10.33
C GLN A 100 -9.43 15.28 9.76
N ASP A 101 -9.37 15.56 8.45
CA ASP A 101 -10.16 16.61 7.81
C ASP A 101 -11.67 16.32 7.89
N ILE A 102 -12.08 15.05 7.76
CA ILE A 102 -13.49 14.63 7.98
C ILE A 102 -13.89 14.80 9.46
N ARG A 103 -13.05 14.37 10.41
CA ARG A 103 -13.32 14.45 11.84
C ARG A 103 -13.46 15.90 12.33
N ASP A 104 -12.65 16.79 11.77
CA ASP A 104 -12.63 18.21 12.10
C ASP A 104 -13.70 19.02 11.34
N GLY A 105 -14.48 18.37 10.46
CA GLY A 105 -15.54 19.00 9.66
C GLY A 105 -15.02 19.93 8.56
N GLN A 106 -13.76 19.80 8.18
CA GLN A 106 -13.17 20.56 7.06
C GLN A 106 -13.58 19.97 5.70
N ALA A 107 -13.89 18.67 5.68
CA ALA A 107 -14.40 17.95 4.53
C ALA A 107 -15.57 17.04 4.93
N SER A 108 -16.43 16.71 3.97
CA SER A 108 -17.54 15.78 4.18
C SER A 108 -17.36 14.46 3.43
N CYS A 109 -16.67 14.48 2.29
CA CYS A 109 -16.41 13.30 1.46
C CYS A 109 -15.08 13.45 0.71
N ALA A 110 -14.11 12.65 1.09
CA ALA A 110 -12.75 12.70 0.56
C ALA A 110 -12.43 11.50 -0.34
N LEU A 111 -11.79 11.76 -1.49
CA LEU A 111 -11.14 10.73 -2.29
C LEU A 111 -9.68 10.58 -1.82
N VAL A 112 -9.34 9.44 -1.24
CA VAL A 112 -7.97 9.07 -0.90
C VAL A 112 -7.43 8.16 -2.00
N LEU A 113 -6.46 8.65 -2.76
CA LEU A 113 -5.92 7.98 -3.94
C LEU A 113 -4.41 7.90 -3.85
N ALA A 114 -3.83 6.73 -4.07
CA ALA A 114 -2.39 6.56 -4.25
C ALA A 114 -2.08 6.01 -5.64
N ALA A 115 -1.10 6.60 -6.31
CA ALA A 115 -0.78 6.27 -7.69
C ALA A 115 0.72 6.41 -7.94
N ASP A 116 1.39 5.30 -8.21
CA ASP A 116 2.81 5.27 -8.53
C ASP A 116 3.10 4.36 -9.73
N ARG A 117 4.11 4.75 -10.46
CA ARG A 117 4.77 3.92 -11.46
C ARG A 117 6.27 3.89 -11.15
N THR A 118 6.75 2.77 -10.66
CA THR A 118 8.17 2.56 -10.37
C THR A 118 8.96 2.24 -11.63
N SER A 119 8.31 1.64 -12.62
CA SER A 119 8.89 1.38 -13.93
C SER A 119 9.33 2.66 -14.60
N ASN A 120 10.55 2.65 -15.13
CA ASN A 120 11.12 3.84 -15.77
C ASN A 120 11.02 5.06 -14.85
N GLY A 121 11.25 4.86 -13.53
CA GLY A 121 11.27 5.95 -12.56
C GLY A 121 12.16 7.09 -13.04
N PRO A 122 11.95 8.34 -12.61
CA PRO A 122 12.64 9.46 -13.21
C PRO A 122 14.15 9.36 -12.98
N HIS A 123 14.88 9.76 -14.01
CA HIS A 123 16.29 10.08 -13.91
C HIS A 123 16.39 11.60 -13.75
N LEU A 124 16.81 12.04 -12.59
CA LEU A 124 16.94 13.45 -12.24
C LEU A 124 18.38 13.91 -12.45
N TYR A 125 18.53 15.15 -12.83
CA TYR A 125 19.82 15.82 -12.92
C TYR A 125 19.77 17.09 -12.08
N TYR A 126 20.61 17.15 -11.06
CA TYR A 126 20.73 18.29 -10.16
C TYR A 126 21.99 19.08 -10.55
N PRO A 127 21.83 20.31 -11.09
CA PRO A 127 23.00 21.16 -11.35
C PRO A 127 23.79 21.43 -10.08
N ASP A 128 25.10 21.31 -10.14
CA ASP A 128 26.00 21.70 -9.06
C ASP A 128 26.77 22.96 -9.48
N PRO A 129 26.45 24.14 -8.93
CA PRO A 129 27.09 25.39 -9.31
C PRO A 129 28.56 25.46 -8.89
N ASP A 130 28.99 24.65 -7.92
CA ASP A 130 30.35 24.63 -7.41
C ASP A 130 31.23 23.58 -8.13
N ALA A 131 30.63 22.73 -8.97
CA ALA A 131 31.37 21.72 -9.70
C ALA A 131 32.14 22.32 -10.90
N PRO A 132 33.36 21.86 -11.20
CA PRO A 132 34.11 22.27 -12.37
C PRO A 132 33.31 22.03 -13.66
N GLY A 133 33.21 23.09 -14.49
CA GLY A 133 32.46 23.00 -15.76
C GLY A 133 30.96 22.92 -15.64
N GLY A 134 30.38 23.20 -14.46
CA GLY A 134 28.93 23.17 -14.23
C GLY A 134 28.34 21.74 -14.27
N GLN A 135 29.15 20.73 -14.04
CA GLN A 135 28.68 19.35 -13.92
C GLN A 135 27.74 19.20 -12.72
N GLY A 136 26.72 18.36 -12.87
CA GLY A 136 25.76 18.08 -11.80
C GLY A 136 25.75 16.61 -11.41
N VAL A 137 24.83 16.29 -10.49
CA VAL A 137 24.62 14.93 -9.98
C VAL A 137 23.42 14.33 -10.69
N HIS A 138 23.59 13.12 -11.21
CA HIS A 138 22.51 12.30 -11.75
C HIS A 138 22.01 11.36 -10.67
N GLU A 139 20.70 11.25 -10.57
CA GLU A 139 20.01 10.33 -9.67
C GLU A 139 18.99 9.46 -10.43
N ASN A 140 19.05 8.16 -10.26
CA ASN A 140 17.92 7.29 -10.55
C ASN A 140 17.05 7.22 -9.29
N TRP A 141 15.93 7.98 -9.32
CA TRP A 141 15.05 8.16 -8.16
C TRP A 141 14.67 6.88 -7.43
N VAL A 142 14.40 5.82 -8.16
CA VAL A 142 13.95 4.54 -7.54
C VAL A 142 15.13 3.72 -7.04
N THR A 143 16.09 3.44 -7.92
CA THR A 143 17.13 2.45 -7.60
C THR A 143 18.20 2.98 -6.66
N ASP A 144 18.55 4.27 -6.75
CA ASP A 144 19.60 4.83 -5.91
C ASP A 144 19.12 5.00 -4.47
N ASN A 145 17.84 5.39 -4.27
CA ASN A 145 17.24 5.50 -2.95
C ASN A 145 17.05 4.13 -2.25
N PHE A 146 16.92 3.04 -2.98
CA PHE A 146 16.89 1.70 -2.37
C PHE A 146 18.29 1.19 -1.97
N LYS A 147 19.33 1.66 -2.67
CA LYS A 147 20.69 1.24 -2.42
C LYS A 147 21.36 1.98 -1.26
N TYR A 148 20.91 3.16 -0.94
CA TYR A 148 21.62 4.01 0.02
C TYR A 148 20.67 4.95 0.78
N ASP A 149 20.62 4.77 2.11
CA ASP A 149 20.01 5.72 3.03
C ASP A 149 21.05 6.82 3.35
N PRO A 150 20.74 8.10 3.09
CA PRO A 150 21.72 9.17 3.27
C PRO A 150 22.10 9.45 4.74
N TYR A 151 21.27 8.98 5.70
CA TYR A 151 21.53 9.14 7.14
C TYR A 151 22.15 7.89 7.77
N ALA A 152 21.57 6.71 7.50
CA ALA A 152 22.06 5.45 8.06
C ALA A 152 23.24 4.86 7.27
N HIS A 153 23.52 5.38 6.06
CA HIS A 153 24.61 4.96 5.17
C HIS A 153 24.60 3.47 4.79
N VAL A 154 23.40 2.88 4.71
CA VAL A 154 23.19 1.49 4.34
C VAL A 154 22.11 1.35 3.27
N SER A 155 22.07 0.17 2.62
CA SER A 155 20.97 -0.19 1.72
C SER A 155 19.73 -0.65 2.49
N MET A 156 18.56 -0.68 1.82
CA MET A 156 17.33 -1.22 2.42
C MET A 156 17.48 -2.67 2.87
N VAL A 157 18.17 -3.51 2.09
CA VAL A 157 18.39 -4.91 2.48
C VAL A 157 19.27 -5.02 3.72
N GLN A 158 20.23 -4.13 3.92
CA GLN A 158 21.06 -4.12 5.12
C GLN A 158 20.24 -3.83 6.38
N THR A 159 19.19 -3.00 6.29
CA THR A 159 18.29 -2.78 7.43
C THR A 159 17.58 -4.07 7.84
N ALA A 160 17.23 -4.92 6.87
CA ALA A 160 16.61 -6.21 7.13
C ALA A 160 17.61 -7.21 7.75
N GLU A 161 18.86 -7.22 7.27
CA GLU A 161 19.91 -8.06 7.86
C GLU A 161 20.21 -7.66 9.31
N ASN A 162 20.25 -6.37 9.62
CA ASN A 162 20.48 -5.90 10.98
C ASN A 162 19.39 -6.39 11.95
N VAL A 163 18.11 -6.32 11.53
CA VAL A 163 16.99 -6.85 12.32
C VAL A 163 17.05 -8.38 12.38
N ALA A 164 17.34 -9.07 11.27
CA ALA A 164 17.48 -10.51 11.25
C ALA A 164 18.57 -11.00 12.19
N ALA A 165 19.72 -10.33 12.22
CA ALA A 165 20.83 -10.63 13.14
C ALA A 165 20.43 -10.39 14.61
N LYS A 166 19.80 -9.24 14.92
CA LYS A 166 19.35 -8.88 16.26
C LYS A 166 18.36 -9.88 16.85
N TYR A 167 17.45 -10.39 16.02
CA TYR A 167 16.41 -11.36 16.41
C TYR A 167 16.74 -12.81 16.08
N GLN A 168 17.94 -13.08 15.58
CA GLN A 168 18.41 -14.42 15.19
C GLN A 168 17.47 -15.12 14.17
N ILE A 169 16.98 -14.36 13.19
CA ILE A 169 16.07 -14.82 12.15
C ILE A 169 16.88 -15.40 10.99
N GLY A 170 17.05 -16.73 10.98
CA GLY A 170 17.80 -17.43 9.92
C GLY A 170 16.99 -17.57 8.62
N THR A 171 17.70 -17.85 7.51
CA THR A 171 17.12 -18.01 6.15
C THR A 171 16.01 -19.04 6.08
N GLN A 172 16.16 -20.18 6.77
CA GLN A 172 15.12 -21.23 6.75
C GLN A 172 13.81 -20.72 7.30
N LYS A 173 13.83 -20.00 8.44
CA LYS A 173 12.62 -19.42 9.03
C LYS A 173 11.97 -18.39 8.12
N GLN A 174 12.78 -17.58 7.44
CA GLN A 174 12.30 -16.64 6.44
C GLN A 174 11.59 -17.38 5.29
N HIS A 175 12.19 -18.42 4.75
CA HIS A 175 11.64 -19.20 3.64
C HIS A 175 10.32 -19.92 4.00
N GLU A 176 10.19 -20.45 5.23
CA GLU A 176 8.92 -21.03 5.72
C GLU A 176 7.78 -20.02 5.65
N VAL A 177 8.01 -18.80 6.12
CA VAL A 177 7.00 -17.74 6.10
C VAL A 177 6.72 -17.26 4.67
N VAL A 178 7.75 -17.17 3.82
CA VAL A 178 7.58 -16.86 2.38
C VAL A 178 6.64 -17.84 1.71
N LEU A 179 6.86 -19.15 1.88
CA LEU A 179 5.99 -20.19 1.32
C LEU A 179 4.53 -20.00 1.76
N ARG A 180 4.32 -19.66 3.04
CA ARG A 180 2.97 -19.36 3.52
C ARG A 180 2.35 -18.14 2.81
N ARG A 181 3.10 -17.08 2.53
CA ARG A 181 2.60 -15.90 1.81
C ARG A 181 2.15 -16.24 0.40
N TYR A 182 2.90 -17.08 -0.31
CA TYR A 182 2.50 -17.55 -1.65
C TYR A 182 1.24 -18.42 -1.60
N GLN A 183 1.12 -19.33 -0.64
CA GLN A 183 -0.11 -20.12 -0.43
C GLN A 183 -1.33 -19.21 -0.16
N GLN A 184 -1.19 -18.19 0.68
CA GLN A 184 -2.25 -17.23 0.97
C GLN A 184 -2.66 -16.43 -0.27
N TYR A 185 -1.73 -16.10 -1.13
CA TYR A 185 -2.05 -15.45 -2.41
C TYR A 185 -2.77 -16.40 -3.38
N ASP A 186 -2.39 -17.68 -3.41
CA ASP A 186 -3.11 -18.68 -4.20
C ASP A 186 -4.55 -18.89 -3.69
N GLU A 187 -4.78 -18.79 -2.38
CA GLU A 187 -6.13 -18.75 -1.79
C GLU A 187 -6.97 -17.59 -2.33
N ALA A 188 -6.36 -16.40 -2.52
CA ALA A 188 -7.05 -15.24 -3.11
C ALA A 188 -7.41 -15.42 -4.59
N ARG A 189 -6.61 -16.21 -5.33
CA ARG A 189 -6.84 -16.54 -6.75
C ARG A 189 -7.83 -17.69 -6.95
N ALA A 190 -8.17 -18.41 -5.90
CA ALA A 190 -9.13 -19.51 -5.98
C ALA A 190 -10.51 -19.02 -6.47
N ASN A 191 -11.30 -19.92 -7.05
CA ASN A 191 -12.66 -19.64 -7.51
C ASN A 191 -12.76 -18.41 -8.44
N ASP A 192 -11.94 -18.39 -9.49
CA ASP A 192 -11.87 -17.29 -10.45
C ASP A 192 -11.52 -15.94 -9.78
N SER A 193 -10.53 -15.96 -8.89
CA SER A 193 -10.07 -14.78 -8.14
C SER A 193 -11.20 -14.11 -7.32
N ALA A 194 -12.08 -14.90 -6.73
CA ALA A 194 -13.27 -14.42 -6.03
C ALA A 194 -12.94 -13.37 -4.96
N PHE A 195 -11.83 -13.51 -4.23
CA PHE A 195 -11.42 -12.51 -3.25
C PHE A 195 -11.01 -11.20 -3.92
N HIS A 196 -10.16 -11.24 -4.94
CA HIS A 196 -9.71 -10.04 -5.64
C HIS A 196 -10.86 -9.30 -6.33
N ARG A 197 -11.85 -10.00 -6.89
CA ARG A 197 -13.02 -9.40 -7.54
C ARG A 197 -13.91 -8.58 -6.61
N ARG A 198 -13.74 -8.69 -5.30
CA ARG A 198 -14.46 -7.87 -4.32
C ARG A 198 -14.06 -6.38 -4.41
N PHE A 199 -12.82 -6.10 -4.82
CA PHE A 199 -12.28 -4.74 -4.90
C PHE A 199 -11.51 -4.42 -6.20
N MET A 200 -11.34 -5.41 -7.09
CA MET A 200 -10.56 -5.32 -8.31
C MET A 200 -11.39 -5.73 -9.52
N THR A 201 -11.35 -4.95 -10.59
CA THR A 201 -11.97 -5.34 -11.85
C THR A 201 -11.08 -6.31 -12.60
N LEU A 202 -11.55 -7.55 -12.81
CA LEU A 202 -10.82 -8.61 -13.52
C LEU A 202 -11.71 -9.27 -14.59
N PRO A 203 -11.18 -9.60 -15.79
CA PRO A 203 -9.86 -9.20 -16.26
C PRO A 203 -9.74 -7.67 -16.35
N PHE A 204 -8.56 -7.15 -16.06
CA PHE A 204 -8.30 -5.72 -16.14
C PHE A 204 -7.81 -5.34 -17.53
N HIS A 205 -8.55 -4.47 -18.21
CA HIS A 205 -8.19 -3.98 -19.53
C HIS A 205 -7.17 -2.85 -19.42
N VAL A 206 -5.93 -3.14 -19.75
CA VAL A 206 -4.84 -2.15 -19.76
C VAL A 206 -5.03 -1.22 -20.95
N PRO A 207 -5.18 0.10 -20.74
CA PRO A 207 -5.39 1.04 -21.83
C PRO A 207 -4.09 1.32 -22.60
N ASP A 208 -4.25 1.84 -23.80
CA ASP A 208 -3.16 2.49 -24.52
C ASP A 208 -2.79 3.86 -23.86
N ALA A 209 -1.68 4.48 -24.26
CA ALA A 209 -1.22 5.74 -23.69
C ALA A 209 -2.19 6.93 -23.91
N LYS A 210 -3.21 6.79 -24.75
CA LYS A 210 -4.26 7.78 -25.01
C LYS A 210 -5.60 7.42 -24.36
N TYR A 211 -5.67 6.32 -23.63
CA TYR A 211 -6.90 5.82 -22.96
C TYR A 211 -8.08 5.61 -23.93
N ARG A 212 -7.80 5.20 -25.17
CA ARG A 212 -8.83 5.02 -26.20
C ARG A 212 -9.08 3.56 -26.58
N LYS A 213 -8.09 2.71 -26.38
CA LYS A 213 -8.13 1.29 -26.78
C LYS A 213 -7.51 0.45 -25.67
N THR A 214 -7.96 -0.78 -25.55
CA THR A 214 -7.30 -1.81 -24.76
C THR A 214 -6.03 -2.26 -25.49
N ARG A 215 -4.91 -2.21 -24.81
CA ARG A 215 -3.60 -2.67 -25.30
C ARG A 215 -3.34 -4.12 -24.94
N SER A 216 -3.70 -4.52 -23.72
CA SER A 216 -3.54 -5.86 -23.18
C SER A 216 -4.52 -6.10 -22.04
N GLU A 217 -4.56 -7.31 -21.53
CA GLU A 217 -5.38 -7.68 -20.38
C GLU A 217 -4.53 -8.32 -19.29
N LEU A 218 -4.88 -8.04 -18.03
CA LEU A 218 -4.32 -8.68 -16.85
C LEU A 218 -5.41 -9.50 -16.17
N ALA A 219 -5.18 -10.80 -16.01
CA ALA A 219 -6.08 -11.68 -15.26
C ALA A 219 -5.96 -11.49 -13.73
N GLY A 220 -4.93 -10.78 -13.28
CA GLY A 220 -4.58 -10.50 -11.89
C GLY A 220 -3.25 -9.76 -11.84
N ASP A 221 -2.59 -9.77 -10.68
CA ASP A 221 -1.27 -9.16 -10.53
C ASP A 221 -0.23 -9.84 -11.43
N GLU A 222 0.69 -9.03 -11.98
CA GLU A 222 1.73 -9.47 -12.89
C GLU A 222 3.08 -9.64 -12.16
N GLY A 223 3.85 -10.64 -12.58
CA GLY A 223 5.21 -10.86 -12.08
C GLY A 223 5.30 -11.81 -10.89
N ILE A 224 4.24 -12.56 -10.63
CA ILE A 224 4.21 -13.57 -9.59
C ILE A 224 4.59 -14.91 -10.19
N PHE A 225 5.65 -15.52 -9.65
CA PHE A 225 6.17 -16.79 -10.12
C PHE A 225 5.92 -17.89 -9.08
N PRO A 226 5.67 -19.13 -9.52
CA PRO A 226 5.59 -20.27 -8.61
C PRO A 226 6.82 -20.34 -7.71
N THR A 227 6.61 -20.40 -6.40
CA THR A 227 7.67 -20.43 -5.39
C THR A 227 7.59 -21.76 -4.64
N THR A 228 8.71 -22.49 -4.64
CA THR A 228 8.82 -23.81 -3.98
C THR A 228 9.94 -23.80 -2.94
N ALA A 229 9.89 -24.74 -1.99
CA ALA A 229 10.93 -24.89 -0.98
C ALA A 229 12.31 -25.16 -1.62
N GLU A 230 12.35 -25.99 -2.66
CA GLU A 230 13.57 -26.33 -3.39
C GLU A 230 14.12 -25.14 -4.18
N GLY A 231 13.23 -24.29 -4.70
CA GLY A 231 13.60 -23.04 -5.39
C GLY A 231 14.22 -22.06 -4.41
N LEU A 232 13.58 -21.83 -3.28
CA LEU A 232 14.06 -20.95 -2.21
C LEU A 232 15.40 -21.41 -1.64
N ALA A 233 15.59 -22.72 -1.41
CA ALA A 233 16.82 -23.28 -0.86
C ALA A 233 18.07 -23.03 -1.73
N LYS A 234 17.89 -22.76 -3.02
CA LYS A 234 18.98 -22.45 -3.96
C LYS A 234 19.41 -20.97 -3.93
N LEU A 235 18.59 -20.09 -3.32
CA LEU A 235 18.87 -18.67 -3.27
C LEU A 235 19.99 -18.36 -2.27
N LYS A 236 20.88 -17.46 -2.67
CA LYS A 236 21.93 -16.95 -1.80
C LYS A 236 21.47 -15.67 -1.10
N PRO A 237 21.96 -15.39 0.10
CA PRO A 237 21.78 -14.09 0.73
C PRO A 237 22.26 -12.95 -0.18
N GLN A 238 21.60 -11.80 -0.06
CA GLN A 238 21.92 -10.61 -0.85
C GLN A 238 23.13 -9.85 -0.30
N VAL A 239 23.44 -10.05 0.97
CA VAL A 239 24.61 -9.50 1.66
C VAL A 239 25.50 -10.67 2.04
N GLU A 240 26.82 -10.51 1.92
CA GLU A 240 27.79 -11.53 2.30
C GLU A 240 27.66 -11.86 3.81
N GLY A 241 27.55 -13.14 4.13
CA GLY A 241 27.29 -13.60 5.50
C GLY A 241 25.90 -13.32 6.05
N GLY A 242 25.00 -12.77 5.24
CA GLY A 242 23.63 -12.46 5.62
C GLY A 242 22.65 -13.66 5.54
N THR A 243 21.37 -13.37 5.73
CA THR A 243 20.29 -14.36 5.78
C THR A 243 19.14 -14.05 4.81
N VAL A 244 19.00 -12.79 4.37
CA VAL A 244 17.91 -12.32 3.52
C VAL A 244 18.21 -12.64 2.05
N THR A 245 17.34 -13.43 1.44
CA THR A 245 17.44 -13.82 0.02
C THR A 245 16.44 -13.04 -0.84
N PHE A 246 16.57 -13.12 -2.16
CA PHE A 246 15.58 -12.55 -3.08
C PHE A 246 14.15 -13.08 -2.84
N GLY A 247 14.00 -14.33 -2.40
CA GLY A 247 12.69 -14.89 -2.09
C GLY A 247 12.00 -14.22 -0.91
N GLY A 248 12.78 -13.63 0.02
CA GLY A 248 12.28 -12.91 1.19
C GLY A 248 12.09 -11.41 0.97
N GLN A 249 12.13 -10.92 -0.27
CA GLN A 249 12.00 -9.51 -0.62
C GLN A 249 10.82 -9.26 -1.55
N THR A 250 10.19 -8.09 -1.42
CA THR A 250 9.23 -7.60 -2.42
C THR A 250 9.94 -7.19 -3.71
N HIS A 251 9.17 -6.94 -4.74
CA HIS A 251 9.67 -6.42 -6.02
C HIS A 251 8.96 -5.12 -6.40
N PRO A 252 9.62 -4.18 -7.11
CA PRO A 252 8.99 -2.96 -7.61
C PRO A 252 7.82 -3.29 -8.54
N ALA A 253 6.74 -2.52 -8.45
CA ALA A 253 5.55 -2.68 -9.27
C ALA A 253 4.92 -1.32 -9.63
N ASP A 254 3.96 -1.34 -10.53
CA ASP A 254 3.17 -0.19 -10.96
C ASP A 254 1.69 -0.40 -10.63
N GLY A 255 0.98 0.63 -10.20
CA GLY A 255 -0.45 0.52 -9.92
C GLY A 255 -1.05 1.72 -9.21
N ASN A 256 -2.34 1.65 -8.95
CA ASN A 256 -3.05 2.62 -8.13
C ASN A 256 -4.13 1.95 -7.29
N THR A 257 -4.47 2.60 -6.18
CA THR A 257 -5.50 2.15 -5.23
C THR A 257 -6.18 3.38 -4.65
N ALA A 258 -7.48 3.32 -4.45
CA ALA A 258 -8.25 4.39 -3.83
C ALA A 258 -9.25 3.89 -2.80
N ILE A 259 -9.55 4.76 -1.84
CA ILE A 259 -10.56 4.57 -0.78
C ILE A 259 -11.33 5.88 -0.64
N VAL A 260 -12.65 5.81 -0.51
CA VAL A 260 -13.49 6.95 -0.13
C VAL A 260 -13.56 7.03 1.39
N VAL A 261 -13.32 8.22 1.95
CA VAL A 261 -13.43 8.49 3.39
C VAL A 261 -14.45 9.59 3.61
N THR A 262 -15.39 9.40 4.54
CA THR A 262 -16.52 10.31 4.68
C THR A 262 -17.15 10.26 6.08
N THR A 263 -18.20 11.03 6.30
CA THR A 263 -19.04 10.97 7.51
C THR A 263 -19.89 9.69 7.54
N GLN A 264 -20.43 9.33 8.71
CA GLN A 264 -21.21 8.10 8.87
C GLN A 264 -22.44 8.04 7.96
N ASP A 265 -23.22 9.12 7.89
CA ASP A 265 -24.44 9.15 7.08
C ASP A 265 -24.13 9.06 5.59
N LYS A 266 -23.10 9.78 5.14
CA LYS A 266 -22.66 9.72 3.75
C LYS A 266 -22.04 8.36 3.42
N ALA A 267 -21.40 7.69 4.37
CA ALA A 267 -20.92 6.33 4.19
C ALA A 267 -22.06 5.33 3.95
N ARG A 268 -23.17 5.46 4.66
CA ARG A 268 -24.36 4.63 4.42
C ARG A 268 -24.98 4.91 3.05
N GLU A 269 -25.04 6.19 2.64
CA GLU A 269 -25.56 6.60 1.33
C GLU A 269 -24.75 6.00 0.15
N LEU A 270 -23.42 6.04 0.26
CA LEU A 270 -22.49 5.60 -0.79
C LEU A 270 -22.15 4.11 -0.75
N SER A 271 -22.58 3.39 0.29
CA SER A 271 -22.26 1.99 0.48
C SER A 271 -23.11 1.07 -0.43
N HIS A 272 -22.47 0.07 -1.02
CA HIS A 272 -23.19 -1.02 -1.69
C HIS A 272 -23.96 -1.92 -0.72
N ARG A 273 -23.54 -1.92 0.57
CA ARG A 273 -24.15 -2.68 1.66
C ARG A 273 -24.22 -1.79 2.91
N PRO A 274 -25.30 -0.97 3.02
CA PRO A 274 -25.44 0.00 4.11
C PRO A 274 -25.48 -0.62 5.53
N GLU A 275 -25.74 -1.92 5.61
CA GLU A 275 -25.69 -2.69 6.85
C GLU A 275 -24.26 -2.99 7.34
N ILE A 276 -23.23 -2.71 6.53
CA ILE A 276 -21.83 -2.84 6.92
C ILE A 276 -21.29 -1.45 7.21
N GLU A 277 -20.81 -1.27 8.42
CA GLU A 277 -20.14 -0.07 8.87
C GLU A 277 -18.63 -0.30 9.00
N ILE A 278 -17.83 0.54 8.32
CA ILE A 278 -16.38 0.50 8.38
C ILE A 278 -15.90 1.81 8.98
N ARG A 279 -15.36 1.75 10.19
CA ARG A 279 -14.85 2.91 10.92
C ARG A 279 -13.31 2.89 10.93
N ILE A 280 -12.70 4.02 10.64
CA ILE A 280 -11.27 4.21 10.92
C ILE A 280 -11.16 4.44 12.43
N ALA A 281 -10.42 3.55 13.11
CA ALA A 281 -10.42 3.52 14.57
C ALA A 281 -9.21 4.21 15.18
N GLY A 282 -8.03 4.15 14.55
CA GLY A 282 -6.84 4.78 15.08
C GLY A 282 -5.64 4.70 14.16
N PHE A 283 -4.66 5.58 14.41
CA PHE A 283 -3.40 5.68 13.69
C PHE A 283 -2.21 5.68 14.64
N GLY A 284 -1.10 5.17 14.16
CA GLY A 284 0.18 5.27 14.86
C GLY A 284 1.33 5.52 13.91
N GLN A 285 2.25 6.37 14.31
CA GLN A 285 3.48 6.62 13.60
C GLN A 285 4.65 6.44 14.57
N ALA A 286 5.73 5.85 14.08
CA ALA A 286 6.94 5.72 14.84
C ALA A 286 8.18 5.81 13.94
N ARG A 287 9.31 6.03 14.57
CA ARG A 287 10.64 5.86 14.03
C ARG A 287 11.43 5.00 14.99
N THR A 288 12.30 4.15 14.47
CA THR A 288 13.19 3.29 15.27
C THR A 288 14.65 3.73 15.15
N GLU A 289 15.54 2.95 15.75
CA GLU A 289 16.98 3.16 15.62
C GLU A 289 17.43 3.09 14.16
N PRO A 290 18.49 3.85 13.78
CA PRO A 290 18.99 3.86 12.40
C PRO A 290 19.33 2.46 11.88
N ALA A 291 19.09 2.23 10.60
CA ALA A 291 19.33 0.97 9.90
C ALA A 291 18.57 -0.26 10.45
N HIS A 292 17.38 -0.04 11.07
CA HIS A 292 16.51 -1.11 11.58
C HIS A 292 15.06 -0.97 11.10
N MET A 293 14.85 -0.54 9.88
CA MET A 293 13.54 -0.26 9.30
C MET A 293 12.48 -1.36 9.51
N PRO A 294 12.76 -2.68 9.38
CA PRO A 294 11.75 -3.72 9.58
C PRO A 294 11.14 -3.78 10.98
N TYR A 295 11.79 -3.21 11.98
CA TYR A 295 11.28 -3.13 13.35
C TYR A 295 10.30 -1.95 13.57
N ALA A 296 10.40 -0.89 12.79
CA ALA A 296 9.63 0.34 12.99
C ALA A 296 8.09 0.14 13.06
N PRO A 297 7.47 -0.84 12.35
CA PRO A 297 6.05 -1.16 12.50
C PRO A 297 5.61 -1.54 13.92
N VAL A 298 6.47 -2.12 14.74
CA VAL A 298 6.13 -2.55 16.10
C VAL A 298 5.69 -1.36 16.98
N PRO A 299 6.54 -0.32 17.20
CA PRO A 299 6.12 0.84 17.97
C PRO A 299 5.01 1.67 17.27
N ALA A 300 4.91 1.66 15.94
CA ALA A 300 3.82 2.32 15.23
C ALA A 300 2.48 1.62 15.50
N ALA A 301 2.44 0.29 15.43
CA ALA A 301 1.25 -0.50 15.74
C ALA A 301 0.79 -0.29 17.19
N LYS A 302 1.71 -0.27 18.15
CA LYS A 302 1.39 0.00 19.56
C LYS A 302 0.64 1.33 19.70
N ARG A 303 1.13 2.39 19.07
CA ARG A 303 0.46 3.70 19.09
C ARG A 303 -0.90 3.69 18.41
N ALA A 304 -1.04 2.96 17.29
CA ALA A 304 -2.33 2.84 16.60
C ALA A 304 -3.38 2.10 17.45
N LEU A 305 -2.97 1.07 18.18
CA LEU A 305 -3.81 0.34 19.11
C LEU A 305 -4.21 1.20 20.33
N GLU A 306 -3.26 1.98 20.86
CA GLU A 306 -3.51 2.94 21.93
C GLU A 306 -4.51 4.02 21.48
N ASP A 307 -4.35 4.59 20.29
CA ASP A 307 -5.26 5.58 19.71
C ASP A 307 -6.67 5.01 19.46
N ALA A 308 -6.75 3.77 19.00
CA ALA A 308 -8.00 3.04 18.79
C ALA A 308 -8.68 2.61 20.11
N GLY A 309 -7.94 2.54 21.23
CA GLY A 309 -8.40 1.97 22.51
C GLY A 309 -8.64 0.46 22.44
N VAL A 310 -7.88 -0.26 21.61
CA VAL A 310 -8.07 -1.69 21.33
C VAL A 310 -6.78 -2.45 21.65
N PRO A 311 -6.83 -3.54 22.46
CA PRO A 311 -5.66 -4.34 22.71
C PRO A 311 -5.34 -5.26 21.51
N MET A 312 -4.08 -5.70 21.38
CA MET A 312 -3.65 -6.58 20.30
C MET A 312 -4.41 -7.92 20.27
N SER A 313 -4.91 -8.40 21.42
CA SER A 313 -5.72 -9.61 21.54
C SER A 313 -7.04 -9.56 20.78
N ASP A 314 -7.58 -8.36 20.54
CA ASP A 314 -8.87 -8.17 19.89
C ASP A 314 -8.72 -7.96 18.37
N ILE A 315 -7.48 -7.92 17.87
CA ILE A 315 -7.19 -7.81 16.43
C ILE A 315 -7.42 -9.16 15.75
N ALA A 316 -8.43 -9.22 14.91
CA ALA A 316 -8.80 -10.41 14.14
C ALA A 316 -7.94 -10.61 12.89
N VAL A 317 -7.50 -9.52 12.26
CA VAL A 317 -6.75 -9.51 10.99
C VAL A 317 -5.54 -8.58 11.09
N VAL A 318 -4.37 -9.08 10.69
CA VAL A 318 -3.16 -8.27 10.54
C VAL A 318 -2.71 -8.31 9.09
N LYS A 319 -2.61 -7.12 8.49
CA LYS A 319 -2.00 -6.91 7.16
C LYS A 319 -0.75 -6.07 7.28
N SER A 320 0.25 -6.36 6.47
CA SER A 320 1.49 -5.62 6.48
C SER A 320 1.93 -5.17 5.08
N HIS A 321 2.61 -4.04 5.02
CA HIS A 321 3.61 -3.84 3.99
C HIS A 321 4.91 -4.49 4.47
N ASN A 322 5.28 -5.57 3.81
CA ASN A 322 6.43 -6.41 4.16
C ASN A 322 7.45 -6.45 3.01
N PRO A 323 8.25 -5.36 2.84
CA PRO A 323 9.28 -5.35 1.80
C PRO A 323 10.31 -6.45 2.00
N PHE A 324 10.50 -6.88 3.24
CA PHE A 324 11.26 -8.06 3.62
C PHE A 324 10.40 -8.94 4.52
N ILE A 325 10.51 -10.25 4.40
CA ILE A 325 9.76 -11.18 5.24
C ILE A 325 10.16 -11.06 6.72
N VAL A 326 11.33 -10.53 7.00
CA VAL A 326 11.82 -10.19 8.34
C VAL A 326 10.86 -9.26 9.08
N ASN A 327 10.17 -8.34 8.37
CA ASN A 327 9.15 -7.45 8.94
C ASN A 327 8.05 -8.24 9.65
N ASP A 328 7.50 -9.25 8.98
CA ASP A 328 6.41 -10.06 9.54
C ASP A 328 6.88 -10.90 10.73
N ILE A 329 8.09 -11.46 10.64
CA ILE A 329 8.63 -12.34 11.69
C ILE A 329 8.92 -11.54 12.96
N VAL A 330 9.57 -10.38 12.85
CA VAL A 330 9.86 -9.54 14.03
C VAL A 330 8.58 -8.96 14.62
N PHE A 331 7.62 -8.55 13.78
CA PHE A 331 6.33 -8.05 14.25
C PHE A 331 5.58 -9.13 15.05
N ALA A 332 5.51 -10.35 14.53
CA ALA A 332 4.89 -11.48 15.21
C ALA A 332 5.59 -11.82 16.54
N HIS A 333 6.94 -11.79 16.57
CA HIS A 333 7.73 -11.99 17.77
C HIS A 333 7.38 -10.97 18.88
N GLU A 334 7.30 -9.70 18.53
CA GLU A 334 7.08 -8.60 19.47
C GLU A 334 5.63 -8.48 19.94
N THR A 335 4.67 -8.87 19.11
CA THR A 335 3.24 -8.69 19.40
C THR A 335 2.55 -9.98 19.88
N GLY A 336 3.18 -11.12 19.69
CA GLY A 336 2.59 -12.43 19.96
C GLY A 336 1.52 -12.87 18.93
N PHE A 337 1.32 -12.11 17.85
CA PHE A 337 0.42 -12.52 16.78
C PHE A 337 1.04 -13.65 15.95
N ASP A 338 0.24 -14.62 15.53
CA ASP A 338 0.73 -15.76 14.75
C ASP A 338 1.16 -15.29 13.34
N VAL A 339 2.45 -15.37 13.05
CA VAL A 339 3.00 -14.97 11.74
C VAL A 339 2.35 -15.70 10.58
N MET A 340 1.90 -16.95 10.76
CA MET A 340 1.26 -17.75 9.72
C MET A 340 -0.18 -17.32 9.42
N LYS A 341 -0.79 -16.53 10.30
CA LYS A 341 -2.13 -15.95 10.16
C LYS A 341 -2.13 -14.49 9.71
N MET A 342 -0.97 -13.85 9.63
CA MET A 342 -0.84 -12.53 9.01
C MET A 342 -0.99 -12.64 7.49
N ASN A 343 -1.48 -11.57 6.87
CA ASN A 343 -1.49 -11.41 5.42
C ASN A 343 -2.26 -12.48 4.63
N ASN A 344 -3.37 -12.98 5.16
CA ASN A 344 -4.25 -13.85 4.40
C ASN A 344 -4.66 -13.19 3.08
N TYR A 345 -4.82 -13.99 2.04
CA TYR A 345 -5.14 -13.54 0.68
C TYR A 345 -4.05 -12.71 -0.02
N GLY A 346 -2.86 -12.56 0.56
CA GLY A 346 -1.71 -11.94 -0.09
C GLY A 346 -1.12 -10.74 0.64
N CYS A 347 0.02 -10.29 0.16
CA CYS A 347 0.78 -9.16 0.69
C CYS A 347 1.78 -8.61 -0.33
N SER A 348 2.37 -7.45 -0.03
CA SER A 348 3.31 -6.78 -0.93
C SER A 348 4.54 -7.60 -1.29
N LEU A 349 4.96 -8.54 -0.45
CA LEU A 349 6.05 -9.45 -0.79
C LEU A 349 5.73 -10.28 -2.05
N VAL A 350 4.45 -10.63 -2.26
CA VAL A 350 4.01 -11.48 -3.37
C VAL A 350 3.52 -10.66 -4.55
N TRP A 351 2.56 -9.72 -4.34
CA TRP A 351 1.97 -8.98 -5.45
C TRP A 351 2.74 -7.70 -5.84
N GLY A 352 3.88 -7.44 -5.18
CA GLY A 352 4.76 -6.34 -5.54
C GLY A 352 4.51 -5.05 -4.77
N HIS A 353 5.37 -4.05 -5.01
CA HIS A 353 5.41 -2.82 -4.24
C HIS A 353 5.46 -1.58 -5.15
N PRO A 354 4.30 -1.02 -5.55
CA PRO A 354 4.25 0.25 -6.26
C PRO A 354 4.45 1.47 -5.33
N GLN A 355 4.98 1.27 -4.13
CA GLN A 355 5.24 2.27 -3.10
C GLN A 355 3.97 2.86 -2.47
N GLY A 356 3.54 4.06 -2.91
CA GLY A 356 2.40 4.76 -2.36
C GLY A 356 1.11 3.93 -2.29
N PRO A 357 0.69 3.19 -3.32
CA PRO A 357 -0.55 2.39 -3.33
C PRO A 357 -0.57 1.18 -2.40
N THR A 358 0.59 0.67 -2.00
CA THR A 358 0.74 -0.62 -1.30
C THR A 358 -0.12 -0.74 -0.05
N GLY A 359 -0.05 0.25 0.84
CA GLY A 359 -0.77 0.19 2.12
C GLY A 359 -2.28 0.34 1.95
N LEU A 360 -2.77 1.17 1.00
CA LEU A 360 -4.21 1.26 0.72
C LEU A 360 -4.76 -0.08 0.26
N ARG A 361 -4.04 -0.80 -0.62
CA ARG A 361 -4.46 -2.13 -1.06
C ARG A 361 -4.50 -3.11 0.12
N ALA A 362 -3.49 -3.15 0.95
CA ALA A 362 -3.47 -4.01 2.13
C ALA A 362 -4.63 -3.69 3.10
N ILE A 363 -5.00 -2.40 3.25
CA ILE A 363 -6.15 -1.98 4.06
C ILE A 363 -7.46 -2.42 3.41
N VAL A 364 -7.62 -2.33 2.09
CA VAL A 364 -8.80 -2.84 1.36
C VAL A 364 -8.92 -4.36 1.54
N GLU A 365 -7.84 -5.10 1.35
CA GLU A 365 -7.82 -6.55 1.59
C GLU A 365 -8.18 -6.89 3.05
N MET A 366 -7.74 -6.09 4.02
CA MET A 366 -8.08 -6.24 5.44
C MET A 366 -9.58 -6.03 5.69
N ILE A 367 -10.18 -5.01 5.10
CA ILE A 367 -11.61 -4.71 5.18
C ILE A 367 -12.43 -5.89 4.64
N GLU A 368 -12.06 -6.41 3.47
CA GLU A 368 -12.76 -7.52 2.84
C GLU A 368 -12.62 -8.83 3.64
N GLU A 369 -11.43 -9.10 4.22
CA GLU A 369 -11.24 -10.25 5.10
C GLU A 369 -12.07 -10.12 6.39
N LEU A 370 -12.14 -8.94 6.99
CA LEU A 370 -12.96 -8.69 8.19
C LEU A 370 -14.45 -8.89 7.88
N GLU A 371 -14.92 -8.40 6.74
CA GLU A 371 -16.31 -8.59 6.33
C GLU A 371 -16.65 -10.08 6.18
N MET A 372 -15.78 -10.85 5.50
CA MET A 372 -15.95 -12.31 5.34
C MET A 372 -15.97 -13.08 6.69
N ARG A 373 -15.37 -12.51 7.72
CA ARG A 373 -15.35 -13.06 9.08
C ARG A 373 -16.54 -12.63 9.94
N GLY A 374 -17.41 -11.76 9.44
CA GLY A 374 -18.53 -11.20 10.19
C GLY A 374 -18.18 -9.96 11.02
N GLY A 375 -17.05 -9.32 10.75
CA GLY A 375 -16.59 -8.10 11.39
C GLY A 375 -15.39 -8.29 12.32
N GLY A 376 -15.05 -7.24 13.07
CA GLY A 376 -13.94 -7.20 14.01
C GLY A 376 -12.97 -6.06 13.76
N TYR A 377 -11.85 -6.05 14.49
CA TYR A 377 -10.77 -5.09 14.31
C TYR A 377 -9.66 -5.68 13.43
N GLY A 378 -9.16 -4.87 12.52
CA GLY A 378 -7.98 -5.15 11.72
C GLY A 378 -6.88 -4.13 11.96
N LEU A 379 -5.65 -4.59 11.88
CA LEU A 379 -4.46 -3.77 12.01
C LEU A 379 -3.63 -3.86 10.72
N PHE A 380 -3.48 -2.73 10.02
CA PHE A 380 -2.46 -2.56 9.01
C PHE A 380 -1.20 -1.98 9.65
N GLN A 381 -0.04 -2.51 9.28
CA GLN A 381 1.25 -1.96 9.67
C GLN A 381 2.20 -1.93 8.46
N GLY A 382 2.97 -0.87 8.32
CA GLY A 382 3.91 -0.71 7.21
C GLY A 382 5.10 0.13 7.57
N CYS A 383 6.30 -0.41 7.31
CA CYS A 383 7.54 0.35 7.42
C CYS A 383 7.70 1.31 6.24
N ALA A 384 8.60 2.26 6.39
CA ALA A 384 8.99 3.19 5.36
C ALA A 384 10.48 3.55 5.49
N ALA A 385 11.07 4.01 4.40
CA ALA A 385 12.42 4.53 4.35
C ALA A 385 12.69 5.55 5.49
N GLY A 386 13.94 5.60 5.97
CA GLY A 386 14.34 6.42 7.11
C GLY A 386 13.91 5.82 8.46
N ASP A 387 13.85 4.48 8.53
CA ASP A 387 13.57 3.71 9.75
C ASP A 387 12.24 4.10 10.42
N SER A 388 11.25 4.42 9.60
CA SER A 388 9.94 4.89 10.05
C SER A 388 8.83 3.90 9.71
N ALA A 389 7.64 4.11 10.28
CA ALA A 389 6.45 3.30 10.01
C ALA A 389 5.17 4.05 10.31
N MET A 390 4.09 3.60 9.68
CA MET A 390 2.73 3.94 10.06
C MET A 390 1.86 2.69 10.18
N SER A 391 0.89 2.76 11.06
CA SER A 391 -0.12 1.72 11.29
C SER A 391 -1.51 2.33 11.35
N VAL A 392 -2.51 1.53 10.95
CA VAL A 392 -3.92 1.92 10.93
C VAL A 392 -4.75 0.79 11.54
N VAL A 393 -5.66 1.15 12.46
CA VAL A 393 -6.69 0.24 12.96
C VAL A 393 -8.02 0.57 12.31
N VAL A 394 -8.68 -0.44 11.76
CA VAL A 394 -10.02 -0.34 11.16
C VAL A 394 -10.96 -1.28 11.89
N GLU A 395 -12.19 -0.83 12.14
CA GLU A 395 -13.28 -1.64 12.65
C GLU A 395 -14.31 -1.89 11.54
N VAL A 396 -14.66 -3.16 11.33
CA VAL A 396 -15.79 -3.56 10.48
C VAL A 396 -16.85 -4.19 11.36
N ARG A 397 -18.11 -3.75 11.25
CA ARG A 397 -19.22 -4.29 12.03
C ARG A 397 -20.54 -4.16 11.28
N GLU A 398 -21.55 -4.87 11.74
CA GLU A 398 -22.92 -4.60 11.34
C GLU A 398 -23.37 -3.25 11.88
N ALA A 399 -23.97 -2.43 11.01
CA ALA A 399 -24.58 -1.17 11.42
C ALA A 399 -25.73 -1.44 12.42
N LYS A 400 -25.72 -0.77 13.55
CA LYS A 400 -26.86 -0.82 14.48
C LYS A 400 -28.10 -0.32 13.74
N ARG A 401 -29.15 -1.14 13.69
CA ARG A 401 -30.48 -0.68 13.23
C ARG A 401 -30.93 0.39 14.23
N GLY A 402 -31.01 1.63 13.77
CA GLY A 402 -31.58 2.76 14.53
C GLY A 402 -33.07 2.61 14.73
#